data_62f6d4503eae4504b7abab0a5e97ff01
#
_entry.id   62f6d4503eae4504b7abab0a5e97ff01
#
_cell.length_a   1.000
_cell.length_b   1.000
_cell.length_c   1.000
_cell.angle_alpha   90.00
_cell.angle_beta   90.00
_cell.angle_gamma   90.00
#
_symmetry.space_group_name_H-M   'P 1'
#
loop_
_entity.id
_entity.type
_entity.pdbx_description
1 polymer ?
#
loop_
_entity_poly.entity_id
_entity_poly.type
_entity_poly.pdbx_seq_one_letter_code
_entity_poly.pdbx_strand_id
1 'polypeptide(L)'
;LALCLCAAPAAAQQPAPPARTGEALPEPGFWERLRAEARRFRELNANPFSYARRYRISHELASSIHDAARTEGIDPELAFRLVRVESNFNPRARSYAGAMGLTQLMPGTARSIDRSMRGARLVDPDANLRVGFRYLRNLLRHYDGDVRLALLAYNRGENRVDRDLRRGRDPENGYSGKVLGRGADRYRGAGVVQQ
;
A
#
# COMPACT_ATOMS: atom_id res chain seq x y z
N LEU A 1 -9.87 -46.54 72.82
CA LEU A 1 -9.03 -45.72 71.94
C LEU A 1 -8.82 -46.51 70.65
N ALA A 2 -9.54 -46.14 69.56
CA ALA A 2 -9.36 -46.73 68.27
C ALA A 2 -8.73 -45.64 67.36
N LEU A 3 -7.50 -45.88 66.90
CA LEU A 3 -6.84 -45.06 65.91
C LEU A 3 -7.36 -45.48 64.54
N CYS A 4 -8.05 -44.54 63.85
CA CYS A 4 -8.46 -44.66 62.44
C CYS A 4 -7.31 -44.15 61.56
N LEU A 5 -6.56 -45.06 60.93
CA LEU A 5 -5.62 -44.66 59.84
C LEU A 5 -6.40 -44.43 58.57
N CYS A 6 -6.54 -43.15 58.19
CA CYS A 6 -7.00 -42.80 56.86
C CYS A 6 -5.83 -42.92 55.87
N ALA A 7 -5.91 -43.91 54.97
CA ALA A 7 -5.01 -44.05 53.85
C ALA A 7 -5.43 -43.00 52.77
N ALA A 8 -4.49 -42.17 52.37
CA ALA A 8 -4.69 -41.23 51.27
C ALA A 8 -4.73 -41.97 49.90
N PRO A 9 -5.60 -41.59 48.96
CA PRO A 9 -5.62 -42.22 47.64
C PRO A 9 -4.36 -41.86 46.85
N ALA A 10 -3.76 -42.86 46.22
CA ALA A 10 -2.63 -42.70 45.31
C ALA A 10 -3.02 -41.81 44.12
N ALA A 11 -2.32 -40.71 43.93
CA ALA A 11 -2.47 -39.86 42.79
C ALA A 11 -2.09 -40.64 41.52
N ALA A 12 -3.08 -40.85 40.64
CA ALA A 12 -2.85 -41.44 39.34
C ALA A 12 -1.95 -40.47 38.54
N GLN A 13 -0.74 -40.94 38.24
CA GLN A 13 0.16 -40.22 37.31
C GLN A 13 -0.46 -40.19 35.91
N GLN A 14 -0.80 -39.02 35.45
CA GLN A 14 -1.18 -38.82 34.06
C GLN A 14 0.00 -39.17 33.16
N PRO A 15 -0.23 -39.91 32.04
CA PRO A 15 0.85 -40.20 31.10
C PRO A 15 1.36 -38.87 30.49
N ALA A 16 2.68 -38.75 30.42
CA ALA A 16 3.32 -37.62 29.79
C ALA A 16 2.81 -37.47 28.33
N PRO A 17 2.56 -36.24 27.86
CA PRO A 17 2.16 -36.04 26.47
C PRO A 17 3.24 -36.59 25.53
N PRO A 18 2.85 -37.22 24.40
CA PRO A 18 3.83 -37.75 23.44
C PRO A 18 4.80 -36.67 23.01
N ALA A 19 6.09 -37.01 23.05
CA ALA A 19 7.13 -36.12 22.53
C ALA A 19 6.75 -35.71 21.08
N ARG A 20 6.62 -34.42 20.84
CA ARG A 20 6.44 -33.91 19.49
C ARG A 20 7.64 -34.37 18.69
N THR A 21 7.43 -35.33 17.81
CA THR A 21 8.41 -35.70 16.78
C THR A 21 8.84 -34.42 16.12
N GLY A 22 10.14 -34.10 16.21
CA GLY A 22 10.69 -32.86 15.69
C GLY A 22 10.32 -32.71 14.21
N GLU A 23 9.37 -31.83 13.94
CA GLU A 23 9.20 -31.31 12.57
C GLU A 23 10.53 -30.64 12.20
N ALA A 24 11.20 -31.20 11.21
CA ALA A 24 12.42 -30.61 10.68
C ALA A 24 12.12 -29.15 10.32
N LEU A 25 12.99 -28.23 10.76
CA LEU A 25 12.85 -26.84 10.39
C LEU A 25 12.84 -26.75 8.85
N PRO A 26 11.94 -25.95 8.27
CA PRO A 26 11.86 -25.84 6.83
C PRO A 26 13.19 -25.33 6.25
N GLU A 27 13.58 -25.91 5.10
CA GLU A 27 14.80 -25.58 4.38
C GLU A 27 15.01 -24.07 4.20
N PRO A 28 16.27 -23.60 4.21
CA PRO A 28 16.58 -22.21 3.86
C PRO A 28 15.91 -21.83 2.54
N GLY A 29 15.16 -20.71 2.53
CA GLY A 29 14.38 -20.26 1.37
C GLY A 29 12.93 -20.77 1.29
N PHE A 30 12.50 -21.70 2.14
CA PHE A 30 11.09 -22.13 2.19
C PHE A 30 10.15 -20.93 2.42
N TRP A 31 10.45 -20.11 3.41
CA TRP A 31 9.65 -18.92 3.73
C TRP A 31 9.67 -17.87 2.64
N GLU A 32 10.77 -17.78 1.90
CA GLU A 32 10.88 -16.88 0.73
C GLU A 32 10.00 -17.38 -0.42
N ARG A 33 10.03 -18.67 -0.72
CA ARG A 33 9.14 -19.28 -1.72
C ARG A 33 7.67 -19.10 -1.34
N LEU A 34 7.32 -19.39 -0.08
CA LEU A 34 5.94 -19.23 0.40
C LEU A 34 5.46 -17.77 0.33
N ARG A 35 6.35 -16.82 0.66
CA ARG A 35 6.06 -15.38 0.52
C ARG A 35 5.89 -14.97 -0.95
N ALA A 36 6.72 -15.52 -1.84
CA ALA A 36 6.62 -15.28 -3.28
C ALA A 36 5.32 -15.83 -3.87
N GLU A 37 4.94 -17.06 -3.51
CA GLU A 37 3.65 -17.66 -3.90
C GLU A 37 2.46 -16.89 -3.34
N ALA A 38 2.50 -16.52 -2.07
CA ALA A 38 1.45 -15.68 -1.46
C ALA A 38 1.36 -14.29 -2.09
N ARG A 39 2.48 -13.76 -2.60
CA ARG A 39 2.52 -12.52 -3.37
C ARG A 39 1.86 -12.74 -4.73
N ARG A 40 2.31 -13.76 -5.48
CA ARG A 40 1.75 -14.12 -6.78
C ARG A 40 0.25 -14.41 -6.71
N PHE A 41 -0.20 -15.16 -5.69
CA PHE A 41 -1.61 -15.43 -5.45
C PHE A 41 -2.40 -14.14 -5.19
N ARG A 42 -1.86 -13.21 -4.42
CA ARG A 42 -2.50 -11.89 -4.20
C ARG A 42 -2.54 -11.05 -5.46
N GLU A 43 -1.50 -11.07 -6.28
CA GLU A 43 -1.44 -10.36 -7.56
C GLU A 43 -2.46 -10.92 -8.56
N LEU A 44 -2.59 -12.24 -8.66
CA LEU A 44 -3.57 -12.91 -9.51
C LEU A 44 -5.03 -12.63 -9.05
N ASN A 45 -5.24 -12.48 -7.74
CA ASN A 45 -6.56 -12.21 -7.16
C ASN A 45 -6.82 -10.71 -6.89
N ALA A 46 -5.85 -9.83 -7.15
CA ALA A 46 -6.00 -8.39 -7.05
C ALA A 46 -6.73 -7.85 -8.29
N ASN A 47 -8.01 -8.22 -8.43
CA ASN A 47 -8.89 -7.73 -9.48
C ASN A 47 -9.76 -6.56 -8.97
N PRO A 48 -10.35 -5.75 -9.86
CA PRO A 48 -11.19 -4.63 -9.48
C PRO A 48 -12.31 -4.99 -8.50
N PHE A 49 -12.88 -6.18 -8.63
CA PHE A 49 -13.96 -6.66 -7.78
C PHE A 49 -13.52 -6.81 -6.31
N SER A 50 -12.32 -7.32 -6.06
CA SER A 50 -11.78 -7.46 -4.71
C SER A 50 -11.55 -6.11 -4.05
N TYR A 51 -11.09 -5.13 -4.82
CA TYR A 51 -10.90 -3.75 -4.34
C TYR A 51 -12.24 -3.04 -4.10
N ALA A 52 -13.23 -3.20 -4.99
CA ALA A 52 -14.57 -2.64 -4.81
C ALA A 52 -15.18 -3.08 -3.47
N ARG A 53 -15.11 -4.38 -3.16
CA ARG A 53 -15.56 -4.91 -1.87
C ARG A 53 -14.78 -4.37 -0.67
N ARG A 54 -13.43 -4.36 -0.77
CA ARG A 54 -12.54 -3.93 0.32
C ARG A 54 -12.77 -2.48 0.71
N TYR A 55 -12.90 -1.61 -0.29
CA TYR A 55 -13.03 -0.17 -0.08
C TYR A 55 -14.48 0.34 -0.09
N ARG A 56 -15.46 -0.56 -0.31
CA ARG A 56 -16.89 -0.25 -0.39
C ARG A 56 -17.20 0.85 -1.42
N ILE A 57 -16.59 0.72 -2.60
CA ILE A 57 -16.81 1.61 -3.75
C ILE A 57 -17.48 0.85 -4.90
N SER A 58 -17.96 1.56 -5.90
CA SER A 58 -18.54 0.93 -7.09
C SER A 58 -17.49 0.10 -7.85
N HIS A 59 -17.94 -0.94 -8.53
CA HIS A 59 -17.06 -1.76 -9.37
C HIS A 59 -16.46 -0.94 -10.52
N GLU A 60 -17.23 -0.01 -11.09
CA GLU A 60 -16.80 0.91 -12.15
C GLU A 60 -15.62 1.76 -11.69
N LEU A 61 -15.73 2.42 -10.54
CA LEU A 61 -14.64 3.21 -9.99
C LEU A 61 -13.41 2.35 -9.65
N ALA A 62 -13.62 1.14 -9.12
CA ALA A 62 -12.54 0.22 -8.84
C ALA A 62 -11.83 -0.22 -10.15
N SER A 63 -12.58 -0.47 -11.23
CA SER A 63 -12.00 -0.77 -12.54
C SER A 63 -11.20 0.40 -13.09
N SER A 64 -11.74 1.62 -13.05
CA SER A 64 -11.03 2.83 -13.49
C SER A 64 -9.70 3.02 -12.73
N ILE A 65 -9.69 2.84 -11.40
CA ILE A 65 -8.46 2.95 -10.59
C ILE A 65 -7.46 1.86 -10.97
N HIS A 66 -7.93 0.62 -11.06
CA HIS A 66 -7.08 -0.53 -11.38
C HIS A 66 -6.44 -0.39 -12.77
N ASP A 67 -7.23 -0.05 -13.77
CA ASP A 67 -6.79 0.04 -15.17
C ASP A 67 -5.84 1.23 -15.39
N ALA A 68 -6.14 2.37 -14.77
CA ALA A 68 -5.24 3.51 -14.79
C ALA A 68 -3.90 3.21 -14.10
N ALA A 69 -3.91 2.49 -12.95
CA ALA A 69 -2.72 2.06 -12.26
C ALA A 69 -1.86 1.14 -13.13
N ARG A 70 -2.49 0.11 -13.72
CA ARG A 70 -1.82 -0.83 -14.63
C ARG A 70 -1.21 -0.13 -15.85
N THR A 71 -1.97 0.77 -16.46
CA THR A 71 -1.51 1.54 -17.63
C THR A 71 -0.29 2.39 -17.33
N GLU A 72 -0.23 2.98 -16.14
CA GLU A 72 0.90 3.82 -15.73
C GLU A 72 2.00 3.03 -14.97
N GLY A 73 1.91 1.69 -14.91
CA GLY A 73 2.91 0.83 -14.24
C GLY A 73 2.97 0.99 -12.73
N ILE A 74 1.86 1.38 -12.10
CA ILE A 74 1.73 1.51 -10.65
C ILE A 74 1.13 0.24 -10.05
N ASP A 75 1.67 -0.24 -8.94
CA ASP A 75 1.04 -1.32 -8.17
C ASP A 75 -0.40 -0.93 -7.80
N PRO A 76 -1.42 -1.71 -8.21
CA PRO A 76 -2.81 -1.40 -7.89
C PRO A 76 -3.06 -1.20 -6.39
N GLU A 77 -2.44 -1.98 -5.51
CA GLU A 77 -2.58 -1.79 -4.06
C GLU A 77 -2.09 -0.39 -3.62
N LEU A 78 -0.95 0.08 -4.15
CA LEU A 78 -0.44 1.41 -3.90
C LEU A 78 -1.40 2.48 -4.43
N ALA A 79 -1.92 2.30 -5.64
CA ALA A 79 -2.87 3.20 -6.28
C ALA A 79 -4.16 3.38 -5.45
N PHE A 80 -4.77 2.28 -5.00
CA PHE A 80 -5.98 2.33 -4.17
C PHE A 80 -5.73 3.02 -2.82
N ARG A 81 -4.59 2.76 -2.19
CA ARG A 81 -4.20 3.40 -0.94
C ARG A 81 -3.98 4.90 -1.11
N LEU A 82 -3.32 5.30 -2.19
CA LEU A 82 -3.14 6.72 -2.53
C LEU A 82 -4.50 7.42 -2.69
N VAL A 83 -5.38 6.90 -3.55
CA VAL A 83 -6.70 7.48 -3.80
C VAL A 83 -7.53 7.56 -2.51
N ARG A 84 -7.46 6.54 -1.65
CA ARG A 84 -8.12 6.56 -0.35
C ARG A 84 -7.63 7.72 0.53
N VAL A 85 -6.33 7.93 0.60
CA VAL A 85 -5.73 8.98 1.45
C VAL A 85 -6.02 10.36 0.87
N GLU A 86 -5.98 10.52 -0.45
CA GLU A 86 -6.15 11.80 -1.12
C GLU A 86 -7.60 12.29 -1.12
N SER A 87 -8.54 11.44 -1.47
CA SER A 87 -9.92 11.87 -1.70
C SER A 87 -10.98 11.03 -0.99
N ASN A 88 -10.58 9.94 -0.30
CA ASN A 88 -11.50 8.91 0.15
C ASN A 88 -12.44 8.45 -0.99
N PHE A 89 -11.89 8.28 -2.20
CA PHE A 89 -12.60 7.89 -3.42
C PHE A 89 -13.65 8.88 -3.92
N ASN A 90 -13.60 10.14 -3.50
CA ASN A 90 -14.51 11.18 -3.99
C ASN A 90 -13.92 11.87 -5.24
N PRO A 91 -14.51 11.68 -6.45
CA PRO A 91 -14.00 12.28 -7.68
C PRO A 91 -14.15 13.81 -7.72
N ARG A 92 -15.03 14.36 -6.89
CA ARG A 92 -15.25 15.81 -6.80
C ARG A 92 -14.54 16.47 -5.63
N ALA A 93 -13.64 15.73 -4.94
CA ALA A 93 -12.90 16.26 -3.81
C ALA A 93 -12.10 17.51 -4.22
N ARG A 94 -12.12 18.52 -3.34
CA ARG A 94 -11.33 19.74 -3.47
C ARG A 94 -10.71 20.05 -2.12
N SER A 95 -9.39 20.27 -2.10
CA SER A 95 -8.71 20.71 -0.89
C SER A 95 -8.77 22.23 -0.75
N TYR A 96 -8.54 22.73 0.46
CA TYR A 96 -8.40 24.17 0.70
C TYR A 96 -7.27 24.80 -0.13
N ALA A 97 -6.18 24.05 -0.39
CA ALA A 97 -5.07 24.51 -1.22
C ALA A 97 -5.35 24.45 -2.73
N GLY A 98 -6.53 23.97 -3.14
CA GLY A 98 -6.95 23.91 -4.56
C GLY A 98 -6.58 22.60 -5.29
N ALA A 99 -6.14 21.56 -4.58
CA ALA A 99 -5.97 20.23 -5.17
C ALA A 99 -7.34 19.61 -5.51
N MET A 100 -7.42 18.83 -6.58
CA MET A 100 -8.69 18.40 -7.16
C MET A 100 -8.71 16.92 -7.55
N GLY A 101 -9.88 16.30 -7.38
CA GLY A 101 -10.22 14.98 -7.89
C GLY A 101 -9.71 13.82 -7.04
N LEU A 102 -9.78 12.61 -7.58
CA LEU A 102 -9.47 11.36 -6.90
C LEU A 102 -8.03 11.31 -6.34
N THR A 103 -7.08 11.85 -7.09
CA THR A 103 -5.66 11.87 -6.76
C THR A 103 -5.16 13.21 -6.23
N GLN A 104 -6.08 14.15 -5.95
CA GLN A 104 -5.79 15.48 -5.40
C GLN A 104 -4.64 16.22 -6.11
N LEU A 105 -4.72 16.26 -7.43
CA LEU A 105 -3.72 17.00 -8.22
C LEU A 105 -3.90 18.50 -8.09
N MET A 106 -2.79 19.21 -7.86
CA MET A 106 -2.75 20.64 -8.05
C MET A 106 -2.90 20.97 -9.54
N PRO A 107 -3.72 21.99 -9.91
CA PRO A 107 -3.93 22.35 -11.32
C PRO A 107 -2.64 22.67 -12.09
N GLY A 108 -1.63 23.23 -11.41
CA GLY A 108 -0.31 23.48 -11.98
C GLY A 108 0.42 22.19 -12.33
N THR A 109 0.47 21.25 -11.39
CA THR A 109 1.09 19.93 -11.58
C THR A 109 0.36 19.13 -12.66
N ALA A 110 -0.97 19.12 -12.66
CA ALA A 110 -1.72 18.45 -13.70
C ALA A 110 -1.37 18.95 -15.10
N ARG A 111 -1.32 20.29 -15.28
CA ARG A 111 -0.97 20.91 -16.58
C ARG A 111 0.49 20.71 -17.00
N SER A 112 1.41 20.56 -16.07
CA SER A 112 2.82 20.26 -16.43
C SER A 112 2.98 18.85 -17.01
N ILE A 113 2.08 17.92 -16.63
CA ILE A 113 2.09 16.54 -17.12
C ILE A 113 1.22 16.40 -18.38
N ASP A 114 0.04 17.02 -18.39
CA ASP A 114 -0.88 17.04 -19.53
C ASP A 114 -1.53 18.43 -19.65
N ARG A 115 -1.17 19.16 -20.69
CA ARG A 115 -1.63 20.53 -20.93
C ARG A 115 -3.16 20.64 -21.07
N SER A 116 -3.85 19.55 -21.39
CA SER A 116 -5.31 19.49 -21.50
C SER A 116 -6.04 19.47 -20.16
N MET A 117 -5.32 19.26 -19.05
CA MET A 117 -5.89 19.15 -17.69
C MET A 117 -6.31 20.52 -17.16
N ARG A 118 -7.52 20.95 -17.53
CA ARG A 118 -8.13 22.24 -17.15
C ARG A 118 -9.61 22.06 -16.82
N GLY A 119 -10.14 22.94 -15.97
CA GLY A 119 -11.58 23.00 -15.67
C GLY A 119 -12.15 21.65 -15.21
N ALA A 120 -13.21 21.19 -15.88
CA ALA A 120 -13.91 19.95 -15.55
C ALA A 120 -13.05 18.68 -15.67
N ARG A 121 -12.01 18.68 -16.53
CA ARG A 121 -11.11 17.52 -16.66
C ARG A 121 -10.31 17.22 -15.40
N LEU A 122 -10.10 18.19 -14.53
CA LEU A 122 -9.42 17.97 -13.25
C LEU A 122 -10.24 17.11 -12.28
N VAL A 123 -11.54 17.02 -12.46
CA VAL A 123 -12.45 16.20 -11.64
C VAL A 123 -13.08 15.06 -12.44
N ASP A 124 -12.75 14.92 -13.72
CA ASP A 124 -13.07 13.73 -14.50
C ASP A 124 -12.27 12.55 -13.95
N PRO A 125 -12.94 11.44 -13.53
CA PRO A 125 -12.27 10.36 -12.84
C PRO A 125 -11.11 9.75 -13.62
N ASP A 126 -11.33 9.42 -14.89
CA ASP A 126 -10.35 8.70 -15.71
C ASP A 126 -9.14 9.59 -16.07
N ALA A 127 -9.40 10.86 -16.41
CA ALA A 127 -8.34 11.82 -16.70
C ALA A 127 -7.50 12.11 -15.45
N ASN A 128 -8.16 12.31 -14.29
CA ASN A 128 -7.50 12.58 -13.01
C ASN A 128 -6.63 11.42 -12.55
N LEU A 129 -7.16 10.17 -12.58
CA LEU A 129 -6.42 8.96 -12.21
C LEU A 129 -5.19 8.77 -13.10
N ARG A 130 -5.36 8.84 -14.41
CA ARG A 130 -4.25 8.67 -15.37
C ARG A 130 -3.14 9.68 -15.15
N VAL A 131 -3.47 10.95 -15.02
CA VAL A 131 -2.46 12.00 -14.81
C VAL A 131 -1.84 11.91 -13.42
N GLY A 132 -2.60 11.59 -12.38
CA GLY A 132 -2.11 11.40 -11.03
C GLY A 132 -1.13 10.24 -10.90
N PHE A 133 -1.45 9.10 -11.51
CA PHE A 133 -0.54 7.94 -11.50
C PHE A 133 0.68 8.16 -12.40
N ARG A 134 0.55 8.88 -13.51
CA ARG A 134 1.71 9.32 -14.29
C ARG A 134 2.63 10.23 -13.49
N TYR A 135 2.09 11.14 -12.70
CA TYR A 135 2.88 11.94 -11.78
C TYR A 135 3.60 11.08 -10.75
N LEU A 136 2.91 10.15 -10.11
CA LEU A 136 3.52 9.21 -9.16
C LEU A 136 4.63 8.37 -9.82
N ARG A 137 4.40 7.85 -11.04
CA ARG A 137 5.43 7.13 -11.79
C ARG A 137 6.67 8.00 -12.06
N ASN A 138 6.48 9.26 -12.43
CA ASN A 138 7.61 10.17 -12.65
C ASN A 138 8.41 10.37 -11.36
N LEU A 139 7.74 10.52 -10.22
CA LEU A 139 8.39 10.63 -8.92
C LEU A 139 9.12 9.32 -8.52
N LEU A 140 8.50 8.16 -8.78
CA LEU A 140 9.17 6.86 -8.55
C LEU A 140 10.45 6.74 -9.37
N ARG A 141 10.45 7.20 -10.63
CA ARG A 141 11.67 7.24 -11.45
C ARG A 141 12.69 8.24 -10.93
N HIS A 142 12.25 9.41 -10.48
CA HIS A 142 13.13 10.46 -9.93
C HIS A 142 13.87 9.98 -8.67
N TYR A 143 13.23 9.14 -7.85
CA TYR A 143 13.79 8.60 -6.61
C TYR A 143 14.22 7.12 -6.73
N ASP A 144 14.60 6.64 -7.92
CA ASP A 144 15.13 5.29 -8.17
C ASP A 144 14.27 4.15 -7.58
N GLY A 145 12.95 4.33 -7.61
CA GLY A 145 11.98 3.37 -7.08
C GLY A 145 11.71 3.48 -5.57
N ASP A 146 12.31 4.44 -4.87
CA ASP A 146 12.00 4.68 -3.46
C ASP A 146 10.56 5.21 -3.32
N VAL A 147 9.65 4.29 -2.98
CA VAL A 147 8.21 4.60 -2.83
C VAL A 147 7.96 5.60 -1.69
N ARG A 148 8.76 5.55 -0.62
CA ARG A 148 8.63 6.50 0.50
C ARG A 148 8.93 7.92 0.04
N LEU A 149 10.08 8.13 -0.60
CA LEU A 149 10.46 9.45 -1.11
C LEU A 149 9.50 9.95 -2.19
N ALA A 150 9.08 9.07 -3.12
CA ALA A 150 8.10 9.41 -4.14
C ALA A 150 6.75 9.88 -3.54
N LEU A 151 6.24 9.21 -2.51
CA LEU A 151 5.03 9.62 -1.81
C LEU A 151 5.20 10.95 -1.06
N LEU A 152 6.35 11.16 -0.42
CA LEU A 152 6.64 12.44 0.24
C LEU A 152 6.69 13.58 -0.77
N ALA A 153 7.29 13.35 -1.94
CA ALA A 153 7.34 14.32 -3.03
C ALA A 153 5.96 14.55 -3.66
N TYR A 154 5.15 13.50 -3.78
CA TYR A 154 3.77 13.63 -4.23
C TYR A 154 2.98 14.63 -3.35
N ASN A 155 3.11 14.50 -2.04
CA ASN A 155 2.42 15.34 -1.08
C ASN A 155 3.01 16.74 -0.91
N ARG A 156 4.35 16.86 -0.87
CA ARG A 156 5.06 18.10 -0.52
C ARG A 156 5.62 18.86 -1.72
N GLY A 157 5.65 18.22 -2.88
CA GLY A 157 6.37 18.68 -4.08
C GLY A 157 7.84 18.23 -4.06
N GLU A 158 8.33 17.77 -5.22
CA GLU A 158 9.69 17.22 -5.40
C GLU A 158 10.79 18.21 -5.00
N ASN A 159 10.68 19.48 -5.41
CA ASN A 159 11.66 20.51 -5.08
C ASN A 159 11.89 20.68 -3.57
N ARG A 160 10.87 20.43 -2.76
CA ARG A 160 10.96 20.55 -1.30
C ARG A 160 11.66 19.35 -0.69
N VAL A 161 11.30 18.15 -1.16
CA VAL A 161 11.94 16.91 -0.74
C VAL A 161 13.42 16.91 -1.12
N ASP A 162 13.76 17.24 -2.36
CA ASP A 162 15.13 17.34 -2.84
C ASP A 162 15.98 18.35 -2.04
N ARG A 163 15.39 19.48 -1.68
CA ARG A 163 16.06 20.47 -0.84
C ARG A 163 16.36 19.96 0.55
N ASP A 164 15.44 19.20 1.15
CA ASP A 164 15.65 18.59 2.45
C ASP A 164 16.76 17.53 2.38
N LEU A 165 16.74 16.67 1.37
CA LEU A 165 17.77 15.64 1.13
C LEU A 165 19.15 16.27 0.93
N ARG A 166 19.28 17.30 0.07
CA ARG A 166 20.56 17.99 -0.15
C ARG A 166 21.11 18.65 1.12
N ARG A 167 20.28 18.93 2.10
CA ARG A 167 20.67 19.48 3.41
C ARG A 167 20.87 18.40 4.47
N GLY A 168 20.87 17.12 4.10
CA GLY A 168 20.97 15.99 5.01
C GLY A 168 19.80 15.86 5.98
N ARG A 169 18.63 16.42 5.64
CA ARG A 169 17.41 16.35 6.46
C ARG A 169 16.47 15.27 5.94
N ASP A 170 15.86 14.53 6.86
CA ASP A 170 14.77 13.60 6.51
C ASP A 170 13.52 14.41 6.10
N PRO A 171 12.98 14.21 4.88
CA PRO A 171 11.77 14.88 4.43
C PRO A 171 10.48 14.32 5.04
N GLU A 172 10.52 13.41 5.99
CA GLU A 172 9.34 12.72 6.56
C GLU A 172 8.34 13.70 7.18
N ASN A 173 7.04 13.47 6.93
CA ASN A 173 5.93 14.24 7.46
C ASN A 173 4.71 13.38 7.84
N GLY A 174 4.87 12.05 7.90
CA GLY A 174 3.82 11.08 8.20
C GLY A 174 2.94 10.69 7.01
N TYR A 175 3.09 11.32 5.84
CA TYR A 175 2.25 11.03 4.69
C TYR A 175 2.53 9.64 4.10
N SER A 176 3.81 9.30 3.92
CA SER A 176 4.19 7.97 3.42
C SER A 176 3.61 6.84 4.30
N GLY A 177 3.67 7.01 5.61
CA GLY A 177 3.07 6.09 6.58
C GLY A 177 1.54 5.99 6.46
N LYS A 178 0.84 7.09 6.18
CA LYS A 178 -0.61 7.08 5.95
C LYS A 178 -1.00 6.25 4.73
N VAL A 179 -0.24 6.38 3.63
CA VAL A 179 -0.50 5.63 2.39
C VAL A 179 -0.08 4.17 2.54
N LEU A 180 1.13 3.90 3.04
CA LEU A 180 1.68 2.55 3.11
C LEU A 180 1.07 1.74 4.25
N GLY A 181 0.77 2.36 5.39
CA GLY A 181 0.19 1.69 6.56
C GLY A 181 1.01 0.46 6.98
N ARG A 182 0.34 -0.59 7.43
CA ARG A 182 0.97 -1.87 7.79
C ARG A 182 1.64 -2.60 6.60
N GLY A 183 1.51 -2.07 5.38
CA GLY A 183 2.13 -2.61 4.17
C GLY A 183 3.46 -1.96 3.79
N ALA A 184 4.04 -1.11 4.64
CA ALA A 184 5.28 -0.38 4.35
C ALA A 184 6.45 -1.31 3.97
N ASP A 185 6.55 -2.49 4.60
CA ASP A 185 7.62 -3.46 4.34
C ASP A 185 7.56 -4.04 2.91
N ARG A 186 6.39 -4.05 2.27
CA ARG A 186 6.21 -4.50 0.89
C ARG A 186 6.99 -3.64 -0.12
N TYR A 187 7.19 -2.37 0.22
CA TYR A 187 7.81 -1.36 -0.65
C TYR A 187 9.24 -1.00 -0.23
N ARG A 188 9.80 -1.67 0.78
CA ARG A 188 11.20 -1.52 1.15
C ARG A 188 12.07 -2.32 0.16
N GLY A 189 12.84 -1.61 -0.66
CA GLY A 189 13.82 -2.22 -1.58
C GLY A 189 13.25 -2.81 -2.87
N ALA A 190 11.99 -2.55 -3.19
CA ALA A 190 11.43 -2.92 -4.48
C ALA A 190 11.37 -1.68 -5.39
N GLY A 191 12.19 -1.66 -6.41
CA GLY A 191 11.95 -0.79 -7.56
C GLY A 191 10.63 -1.22 -8.21
N VAL A 192 9.53 -0.54 -7.90
CA VAL A 192 8.16 -0.87 -8.34
C VAL A 192 7.85 -0.22 -9.69
N VAL A 193 8.83 -0.10 -10.56
CA VAL A 193 8.59 0.24 -11.96
C VAL A 193 8.80 -1.04 -12.76
N GLN A 194 7.73 -1.75 -13.07
CA GLN A 194 7.76 -2.77 -14.11
C GLN A 194 7.99 -2.03 -15.44
N GLN A 195 9.08 -2.42 -16.12
CA GLN A 195 9.35 -1.98 -17.49
C GLN A 195 8.33 -2.56 -18.46
#